data_ccd7ee0867e80ccbebd1780e6f7fde8f
#
_entry.id   ccd7ee0867e80ccbebd1780e6f7fde8f
#
_cell.length_a   1.000
_cell.length_b   1.000
_cell.length_c   1.000
_cell.angle_alpha   90.00
_cell.angle_beta   90.00
_cell.angle_gamma   90.00
#
_symmetry.space_group_name_H-M   'P 1'
#
loop_
_entity.id
_entity.type
_entity.pdbx_description
1 polymer ?
#
loop_
_entity_poly.entity_id
_entity_poly.type
_entity_poly.pdbx_seq_one_letter_code
_entity_poly.pdbx_strand_id
1 'polypeptide(L)'
;MKTSAIVDINQFDKIFKINLLNIPNQTFTTTLNNTPYTITIATSLSLQSFISIKERDKVICQNGNIKDMADLTIAYAKGSFFFSVDVDKEYINLNYQNFNKGLTLYYGSF
;
A
#
# COMPACT_ATOMS: atom_id res chain seq x y z
N MET A 1 18.56 -2.37 2.69
CA MET A 1 18.61 -1.43 1.55
C MET A 1 17.74 -1.95 0.42
N LYS A 2 16.96 -1.07 -0.18
CA LYS A 2 16.13 -1.42 -1.33
C LYS A 2 16.97 -1.41 -2.61
N THR A 3 16.86 -2.48 -3.38
CA THR A 3 17.62 -2.64 -4.62
C THR A 3 16.72 -2.78 -5.85
N SER A 4 15.39 -2.81 -5.66
CA SER A 4 14.42 -3.05 -6.72
C SER A 4 13.09 -2.36 -6.43
N ALA A 5 12.39 -1.96 -7.49
CA ALA A 5 11.02 -1.47 -7.40
C ALA A 5 10.00 -2.59 -7.15
N ILE A 6 10.40 -3.85 -7.31
CA ILE A 6 9.60 -5.02 -6.98
C ILE A 6 9.95 -5.45 -5.56
N VAL A 7 8.92 -5.68 -4.74
CA VAL A 7 9.10 -6.02 -3.33
C VAL A 7 9.53 -7.48 -3.19
N ASP A 8 10.58 -7.71 -2.39
CA ASP A 8 10.96 -9.03 -1.90
C ASP A 8 10.58 -9.11 -0.42
N ILE A 9 9.58 -9.92 -0.11
CA ILE A 9 9.05 -10.02 1.26
C ILE A 9 10.06 -10.59 2.26
N ASN A 10 11.09 -11.27 1.78
CA ASN A 10 12.11 -11.89 2.64
C ASN A 10 13.05 -10.87 3.27
N GLN A 11 13.07 -9.63 2.79
CA GLN A 11 13.97 -8.60 3.32
C GLN A 11 13.45 -7.90 4.57
N PHE A 12 12.17 -8.12 4.95
CA PHE A 12 11.55 -7.42 6.07
C PHE A 12 11.65 -8.21 7.37
N ASP A 13 11.87 -7.50 8.49
CA ASP A 13 11.78 -8.07 9.82
C ASP A 13 10.33 -8.36 10.20
N LYS A 14 9.44 -7.44 9.87
CA LYS A 14 8.00 -7.54 10.20
C LYS A 14 7.18 -7.11 9.00
N ILE A 15 6.02 -7.76 8.83
CA ILE A 15 5.04 -7.40 7.82
C ILE A 15 3.70 -7.17 8.51
N PHE A 16 3.11 -6.00 8.26
CA PHE A 16 1.82 -5.59 8.82
C PHE A 16 0.77 -5.56 7.72
N LYS A 17 -0.37 -6.19 7.96
CA LYS A 17 -1.53 -6.07 7.09
C LYS A 17 -2.30 -4.81 7.45
N ILE A 18 -2.68 -4.02 6.45
CA ILE A 18 -3.44 -2.79 6.64
C ILE A 18 -4.85 -3.01 6.09
N ASN A 19 -5.85 -2.90 6.95
CA ASN A 19 -7.25 -3.08 6.55
C ASN A 19 -7.79 -1.79 5.94
N LEU A 20 -8.20 -1.87 4.67
CA LEU A 20 -8.86 -0.79 3.96
C LEU A 20 -10.36 -1.06 3.90
N LEU A 21 -11.17 -0.01 3.84
CA LEU A 21 -12.60 -0.13 3.57
C LEU A 21 -12.83 -0.26 2.06
N ASN A 22 -13.93 -0.91 1.66
CA ASN A 22 -14.29 -1.04 0.24
C ASN A 22 -15.12 0.17 -0.21
N ILE A 23 -14.55 1.35 -0.07
CA ILE A 23 -15.16 2.63 -0.47
C ILE A 23 -14.16 3.39 -1.34
N PRO A 24 -14.64 4.23 -2.28
CA PRO A 24 -13.76 4.85 -3.27
C PRO A 24 -12.80 5.89 -2.67
N ASN A 25 -13.20 6.58 -1.61
CA ASN A 25 -12.36 7.61 -0.99
C ASN A 25 -12.33 7.40 0.52
N GLN A 26 -11.13 7.36 1.09
CA GLN A 26 -10.96 7.21 2.53
C GLN A 26 -9.63 7.78 2.97
N THR A 27 -9.59 8.30 4.18
CA THR A 27 -8.35 8.76 4.84
C THR A 27 -8.38 8.31 6.28
N PHE A 28 -7.29 7.72 6.75
CA PHE A 28 -7.18 7.29 8.14
C PHE A 28 -5.71 7.30 8.58
N THR A 29 -5.52 7.32 9.89
CA THR A 29 -4.18 7.21 10.49
C THR A 29 -4.06 5.85 11.18
N THR A 30 -2.93 5.19 10.97
CA THR A 30 -2.61 3.91 11.61
C THR A 30 -1.18 3.96 12.13
N THR A 31 -0.92 3.26 13.22
CA THR A 31 0.43 3.17 13.80
C THR A 31 1.00 1.80 13.46
N LEU A 32 2.12 1.80 12.76
CA LEU A 32 2.81 0.59 12.33
C LEU A 32 4.26 0.67 12.84
N ASN A 33 4.68 -0.32 13.60
CA ASN A 33 6.03 -0.38 14.19
C ASN A 33 6.38 0.93 14.92
N ASN A 34 5.45 1.40 15.75
CA ASN A 34 5.57 2.61 16.59
C ASN A 34 5.64 3.94 15.81
N THR A 35 5.31 3.92 14.53
CA THR A 35 5.30 5.13 13.70
C THR A 35 3.89 5.38 13.16
N PRO A 36 3.34 6.60 13.31
CA PRO A 36 2.03 6.93 12.75
C PRO A 36 2.13 7.25 11.27
N TYR A 37 1.22 6.68 10.51
CA TYR A 37 1.09 6.91 9.07
C TYR A 37 -0.34 7.35 8.75
N THR A 38 -0.49 8.31 7.85
CA THR A 38 -1.78 8.70 7.29
C THR A 38 -1.89 8.17 5.87
N ILE A 39 -2.94 7.38 5.63
CA ILE A 39 -3.16 6.72 4.35
C ILE A 39 -4.44 7.28 3.73
N THR A 40 -4.35 7.68 2.47
CA THR A 40 -5.47 8.21 1.70
C THR A 40 -5.65 7.39 0.44
N ILE A 41 -6.87 6.93 0.20
CA ILE A 41 -7.27 6.32 -1.06
C ILE A 41 -8.20 7.32 -1.77
N ALA A 42 -7.91 7.59 -3.03
CA ALA A 42 -8.74 8.40 -3.90
C ALA A 42 -9.03 7.62 -5.17
N THR A 43 -10.26 7.68 -5.66
CA THR A 43 -10.68 6.94 -6.85
C THR A 43 -11.24 7.91 -7.89
N SER A 44 -10.78 7.79 -9.13
CA SER A 44 -11.23 8.60 -10.26
C SER A 44 -12.59 8.14 -10.77
N LEU A 45 -13.18 8.94 -11.64
CA LEU A 45 -14.47 8.59 -12.30
C LEU A 45 -14.34 7.32 -13.16
N SER A 46 -13.14 7.01 -13.64
CA SER A 46 -12.87 5.77 -14.38
C SER A 46 -12.62 4.56 -13.48
N LEU A 47 -12.86 4.69 -12.16
CA LEU A 47 -12.69 3.65 -11.15
C LEU A 47 -11.23 3.22 -10.94
N GLN A 48 -10.28 4.09 -11.24
CA GLN A 48 -8.89 3.88 -10.90
C GLN A 48 -8.62 4.44 -9.50
N SER A 49 -8.14 3.59 -8.59
CA SER A 49 -7.79 3.99 -7.22
C SER A 49 -6.31 4.31 -7.12
N PHE A 50 -6.00 5.34 -6.32
CA PHE A 50 -4.63 5.80 -6.06
C PHE A 50 -4.42 5.85 -4.55
N ILE A 51 -3.18 5.69 -4.11
CA ILE A 51 -2.83 5.73 -2.70
C ILE A 51 -1.81 6.84 -2.43
N SER A 52 -2.03 7.58 -1.34
CA SER A 52 -1.06 8.54 -0.82
C SER A 52 -0.76 8.19 0.63
N ILE A 53 0.49 8.32 1.03
CA ILE A 53 0.95 7.92 2.36
C ILE A 53 1.85 9.02 2.93
N LYS A 54 1.58 9.40 4.19
CA LYS A 54 2.43 10.31 4.96
C LYS A 54 2.95 9.59 6.20
N GLU A 55 4.24 9.78 6.48
CA GLU A 55 4.78 9.49 7.81
C GLU A 55 4.71 10.79 8.60
N ARG A 56 3.82 10.86 9.59
CA ARG A 56 3.53 12.13 10.28
C ARG A 56 3.15 13.20 9.25
N ASP A 57 3.95 14.25 9.10
CA ASP A 57 3.70 15.33 8.12
C ASP A 57 4.48 15.16 6.81
N LYS A 58 5.32 14.12 6.71
CA LYS A 58 6.15 13.89 5.54
C LYS A 58 5.46 12.99 4.53
N VAL A 59 5.29 13.47 3.31
CA VAL A 59 4.76 12.66 2.20
C VAL A 59 5.82 11.65 1.77
N ILE A 60 5.48 10.36 1.82
CA ILE A 60 6.36 9.28 1.36
C ILE A 60 5.81 8.56 0.12
N CYS A 61 4.55 8.79 -0.22
CA CYS A 61 3.94 8.35 -1.47
C CYS A 61 2.84 9.34 -1.85
N GLN A 62 2.83 9.82 -3.09
CA GLN A 62 1.83 10.76 -3.61
C GLN A 62 1.16 10.17 -4.83
N ASN A 63 -0.15 9.89 -4.73
CA ASN A 63 -0.96 9.36 -5.83
C ASN A 63 -0.34 8.14 -6.50
N GLY A 64 0.13 7.20 -5.70
CA GLY A 64 0.75 5.98 -6.20
C GLY A 64 -0.26 5.07 -6.89
N ASN A 65 0.16 4.46 -8.01
CA ASN A 65 -0.63 3.48 -8.71
C ASN A 65 -0.64 2.16 -7.96
N ILE A 66 -1.79 1.50 -7.91
CA ILE A 66 -1.90 0.19 -7.29
C ILE A 66 -1.44 -0.86 -8.29
N LYS A 67 -0.36 -1.58 -7.95
CA LYS A 67 0.20 -2.67 -8.73
C LYS A 67 0.59 -3.81 -7.79
N ASP A 68 0.58 -5.03 -8.30
CA ASP A 68 0.97 -6.19 -7.50
C ASP A 68 2.45 -6.13 -7.17
N MET A 69 2.79 -6.21 -5.87
CA MET A 69 4.15 -6.29 -5.34
C MET A 69 5.09 -5.14 -5.74
N ALA A 70 4.55 -4.00 -6.19
CA ALA A 70 5.35 -2.81 -6.47
C ALA A 70 5.60 -2.01 -5.19
N ASP A 71 6.83 -1.54 -5.00
CA ASP A 71 7.19 -0.70 -3.86
C ASP A 71 6.63 0.71 -4.06
N LEU A 72 5.63 1.08 -3.27
CA LEU A 72 4.99 2.39 -3.33
C LEU A 72 5.86 3.50 -2.74
N THR A 73 6.84 3.13 -1.92
CA THR A 73 7.66 4.07 -1.14
C THR A 73 9.13 3.78 -1.34
N ILE A 74 9.57 3.77 -2.60
CA ILE A 74 10.92 3.29 -2.98
C ILE A 74 12.06 4.08 -2.31
N ALA A 75 11.85 5.37 -2.06
CA ALA A 75 12.86 6.22 -1.40
C ALA A 75 12.79 6.17 0.13
N TYR A 76 11.83 5.47 0.71
CA TYR A 76 11.63 5.42 2.14
C TYR A 76 12.53 4.34 2.76
N ALA A 77 13.41 4.75 3.68
CA ALA A 77 14.45 3.86 4.20
C ALA A 77 13.96 2.88 5.27
N LYS A 78 12.86 3.18 5.96
CA LYS A 78 12.38 2.37 7.09
C LYS A 78 11.63 1.11 6.68
N GLY A 79 11.13 1.07 5.46
CA GLY A 79 10.34 -0.07 4.98
C GLY A 79 9.69 0.21 3.64
N SER A 80 8.74 -0.65 3.27
CA SER A 80 8.01 -0.54 2.01
C SER A 80 6.52 -0.77 2.21
N PHE A 81 5.71 0.10 1.61
CA PHE A 81 4.27 -0.15 1.45
C PHE A 81 4.05 -0.79 0.08
N PHE A 82 3.21 -1.81 0.03
CA PHE A 82 2.94 -2.51 -1.22
C PHE A 82 1.59 -3.22 -1.16
N PHE A 83 0.99 -3.39 -2.34
CA PHE A 83 -0.20 -4.23 -2.49
C PHE A 83 0.22 -5.62 -2.97
N SER A 84 -0.53 -6.63 -2.55
CA SER A 84 -0.37 -8.00 -3.03
C SER A 84 -1.71 -8.51 -3.55
N VAL A 85 -1.68 -9.15 -4.72
CA VAL A 85 -2.84 -9.82 -5.31
C VAL A 85 -2.74 -11.31 -4.99
N ASP A 86 -3.85 -11.91 -4.54
CA ASP A 86 -3.89 -13.36 -4.29
C ASP A 86 -3.61 -14.13 -5.58
N VAL A 87 -2.85 -15.21 -5.48
CA VAL A 87 -2.40 -15.97 -6.67
C VAL A 87 -3.54 -16.54 -7.50
N ASP A 88 -4.68 -16.82 -6.90
CA ASP A 88 -5.88 -17.31 -7.58
C ASP A 88 -6.85 -16.19 -7.99
N LYS A 89 -6.41 -14.93 -7.90
CA LYS A 89 -7.19 -13.72 -8.22
C LYS A 89 -6.47 -12.83 -9.23
N GLU A 90 -5.73 -13.40 -10.18
CA GLU A 90 -4.85 -12.65 -11.08
C GLU A 90 -5.56 -11.70 -12.06
N TYR A 91 -6.86 -11.83 -12.24
CA TYR A 91 -7.63 -11.00 -13.17
C TYR A 91 -8.60 -10.05 -12.45
N ILE A 92 -8.34 -9.68 -11.21
CA ILE A 92 -9.19 -8.71 -10.50
C ILE A 92 -8.82 -7.28 -10.88
N ASN A 93 -9.78 -6.37 -10.74
CA ASN A 93 -9.52 -4.95 -10.86
C ASN A 93 -8.73 -4.46 -9.64
N LEU A 94 -7.66 -3.68 -9.89
CA LEU A 94 -6.79 -3.15 -8.85
C LEU A 94 -7.35 -1.82 -8.32
N ASN A 95 -8.54 -1.87 -7.72
CA ASN A 95 -9.19 -0.70 -7.15
C ASN A 95 -9.91 -1.04 -5.84
N TYR A 96 -10.58 -0.04 -5.25
CA TYR A 96 -11.20 -0.15 -3.93
C TYR A 96 -12.22 -1.30 -3.81
N GLN A 97 -12.82 -1.74 -4.91
CA GLN A 97 -13.84 -2.79 -4.88
C GLN A 97 -13.28 -4.13 -4.41
N ASN A 98 -11.98 -4.34 -4.59
CA ASN A 98 -11.31 -5.59 -4.24
C ASN A 98 -10.41 -5.51 -3.00
N PHE A 99 -10.42 -4.40 -2.27
CA PHE A 99 -9.65 -4.29 -1.02
C PHE A 99 -10.08 -5.38 -0.04
N ASN A 100 -9.11 -6.14 0.45
CA ASN A 100 -9.28 -7.31 1.33
C ASN A 100 -10.11 -8.44 0.70
N LYS A 101 -10.29 -8.40 -0.62
CA LYS A 101 -11.00 -9.41 -1.42
C LYS A 101 -10.10 -9.88 -2.56
N GLY A 102 -8.88 -10.24 -2.25
CA GLY A 102 -7.86 -10.62 -3.22
C GLY A 102 -6.81 -9.54 -3.48
N LEU A 103 -7.03 -8.31 -3.01
CA LEU A 103 -6.07 -7.21 -3.09
C LEU A 103 -5.85 -6.65 -1.68
N THR A 104 -4.63 -6.80 -1.16
CA THR A 104 -4.32 -6.45 0.23
C THR A 104 -3.14 -5.50 0.31
N LEU A 105 -3.24 -4.48 1.17
CA LEU A 105 -2.15 -3.54 1.45
C LEU A 105 -1.33 -4.04 2.63
N TYR A 106 -0.01 -4.01 2.46
CA TYR A 106 0.95 -4.39 3.49
C TYR A 106 1.99 -3.29 3.70
N TYR A 107 2.54 -3.26 4.90
CA TYR A 107 3.78 -2.54 5.22
C TYR A 107 4.81 -3.53 5.71
N GLY A 108 5.96 -3.60 5.04
CA GLY A 108 7.11 -4.37 5.49
C GLY A 108 8.14 -3.43 6.13
N SER A 109 8.55 -3.74 7.36
CA SER A 109 9.54 -2.97 8.11
C SER A 109 10.89 -3.67 8.08
N PHE A 110 11.93 -2.91 7.80
CA PHE A 110 13.31 -3.39 7.94
C PHE A 110 13.73 -3.50 9.40
#